data_0aedff137a264d8865b84dad3a2b2989
#
_entry.id   0aedff137a264d8865b84dad3a2b2989
#
_cell.length_a   1.000
_cell.length_b   1.000
_cell.length_c   1.000
_cell.angle_alpha   90.00
_cell.angle_beta   90.00
_cell.angle_gamma   90.00
#
_symmetry.space_group_name_H-M   'P 1'
#
loop_
_entity.id
_entity.type
_entity.pdbx_description
1 polymer ?
#
loop_
_entity_poly.entity_id
_entity_poly.type
_entity_poly.pdbx_seq_one_letter_code
_entity_poly.pdbx_strand_id
1 'polypeptide(L)'
;MSTLDAFVAGFSEEPGYLNHPRLSPIGEHALAEERAMADVLSHARFGSFATLDAQDERVRTAVAALVRRRPDQVVFQPSTSQALMHVMFGLTGGVAASSGEFPAVGYAMTRAAQALGVLVPHTITPEHERVTPGVVRDQLASSVVAVVVSLVDYRTGHLVDLEGIRQVIGDRLLIVDAIQGAGIVDAPWELADVIASGGQKWLRAGQGTGFLALSDRAREQLTPVWSGWLAHGTAELLHDVVEPAADAGAFRVGYADAFAQARLAGAVDAVMAAGVPSIRSAIDERTARIIALADEAGVEVVSPREPAERAGIVVLEPHPEFVSPLAAALHN
;
A
#
# COMPACT_ATOMS: atom_id res chain seq x y z
N MET A 1 30.29 4.91 2.88
CA MET A 1 29.03 4.18 3.11
C MET A 1 28.06 4.63 2.02
N SER A 2 27.50 3.72 1.23
CA SER A 2 26.49 4.08 0.23
C SER A 2 25.20 4.56 0.88
N THR A 3 24.30 5.19 0.12
CA THR A 3 22.97 5.60 0.63
C THR A 3 22.17 4.38 1.06
N LEU A 4 22.30 3.24 0.36
CA LEU A 4 21.68 1.98 0.72
C LEU A 4 22.24 1.42 2.04
N ASP A 5 23.57 1.48 2.25
CA ASP A 5 24.17 1.03 3.53
C ASP A 5 23.66 1.87 4.71
N ALA A 6 23.52 3.18 4.52
CA ALA A 6 22.97 4.08 5.53
C ALA A 6 21.49 3.74 5.84
N PHE A 7 20.72 3.41 4.82
CA PHE A 7 19.33 2.97 4.97
C PHE A 7 19.26 1.65 5.76
N VAL A 8 20.06 0.65 5.37
CA VAL A 8 20.10 -0.67 6.05
C VAL A 8 20.55 -0.54 7.49
N ALA A 9 21.51 0.35 7.79
CA ALA A 9 21.96 0.60 9.18
C ALA A 9 20.86 1.17 10.10
N GLY A 10 19.76 1.67 9.54
CA GLY A 10 18.57 2.11 10.29
C GLY A 10 17.66 0.95 10.75
N PHE A 11 18.05 -0.30 10.57
CA PHE A 11 17.25 -1.46 10.94
C PHE A 11 18.01 -2.32 11.95
N SER A 12 17.33 -2.66 13.05
CA SER A 12 17.95 -3.32 14.23
C SER A 12 17.28 -4.65 14.60
N GLU A 13 16.51 -5.24 13.66
CA GLU A 13 15.93 -6.55 13.89
C GLU A 13 17.01 -7.64 14.02
N GLU A 14 16.68 -8.67 14.77
CA GLU A 14 17.53 -9.84 14.92
C GLU A 14 17.74 -10.54 13.55
N PRO A 15 18.95 -11.07 13.32
CA PRO A 15 19.25 -11.83 12.11
C PRO A 15 18.26 -12.99 11.92
N GLY A 16 17.77 -13.14 10.67
CA GLY A 16 16.82 -14.21 10.33
C GLY A 16 15.35 -13.79 10.33
N TYR A 17 15.02 -12.55 10.69
CA TYR A 17 13.66 -12.08 10.53
C TYR A 17 13.28 -11.94 9.04
N LEU A 18 12.35 -12.78 8.58
CA LEU A 18 11.93 -12.84 7.17
C LEU A 18 10.44 -12.54 6.95
N ASN A 19 9.68 -12.24 8.02
CA ASN A 19 8.22 -12.08 7.92
C ASN A 19 7.78 -10.63 7.59
N HIS A 20 8.57 -9.93 6.78
CA HIS A 20 8.24 -8.58 6.28
C HIS A 20 6.90 -8.50 5.54
N PRO A 21 6.46 -9.52 4.78
CA PRO A 21 5.16 -9.49 4.12
C PRO A 21 3.97 -9.41 5.07
N ARG A 22 4.11 -9.86 6.31
CA ARG A 22 3.08 -9.73 7.36
C ARG A 22 3.21 -8.40 8.10
N LEU A 23 4.38 -8.15 8.67
CA LEU A 23 4.70 -6.96 9.45
C LEU A 23 6.22 -6.79 9.46
N SER A 24 6.72 -5.61 9.18
CA SER A 24 8.14 -5.31 9.36
C SER A 24 8.39 -4.65 10.71
N PRO A 25 9.55 -4.91 11.34
CA PRO A 25 10.05 -4.08 12.42
C PRO A 25 10.15 -2.62 11.98
N ILE A 26 9.82 -1.69 12.87
CA ILE A 26 9.87 -0.25 12.56
C ILE A 26 11.33 0.17 12.37
N GLY A 27 11.60 0.98 11.33
CA GLY A 27 12.92 1.54 11.10
C GLY A 27 13.25 2.69 12.05
N GLU A 28 14.54 2.89 12.36
CA GLU A 28 14.99 3.99 13.24
C GLU A 28 14.60 5.38 12.69
N HIS A 29 14.55 5.53 11.36
CA HIS A 29 14.07 6.76 10.72
C HIS A 29 12.64 7.11 11.14
N ALA A 30 11.74 6.13 11.21
CA ALA A 30 10.37 6.33 11.67
C ALA A 30 10.31 6.54 13.19
N LEU A 31 11.09 5.78 13.98
CA LEU A 31 11.14 5.92 15.44
C LEU A 31 11.71 7.28 15.89
N ALA A 32 12.69 7.80 15.16
CA ALA A 32 13.25 9.14 15.45
C ALA A 32 12.19 10.25 15.31
N GLU A 33 11.35 10.15 14.25
CA GLU A 33 10.26 11.09 14.04
C GLU A 33 9.18 10.97 15.12
N GLU A 34 8.82 9.76 15.54
CA GLU A 34 7.88 9.56 16.64
C GLU A 34 8.38 10.17 17.95
N ARG A 35 9.67 9.95 18.28
CA ARG A 35 10.29 10.54 19.47
C ARG A 35 10.29 12.07 19.40
N ALA A 36 10.58 12.65 18.23
CA ALA A 36 10.55 14.10 18.03
C ALA A 36 9.14 14.67 18.26
N MET A 37 8.10 14.02 17.76
CA MET A 37 6.72 14.45 18.00
C MET A 37 6.33 14.28 19.47
N ALA A 38 6.75 13.19 20.12
CA ALA A 38 6.53 12.99 21.55
C ALA A 38 7.20 14.09 22.40
N ASP A 39 8.41 14.49 22.04
CA ASP A 39 9.12 15.59 22.72
C ASP A 39 8.35 16.92 22.56
N VAL A 40 7.94 17.27 21.34
CA VAL A 40 7.15 18.47 21.06
C VAL A 40 5.86 18.50 21.89
N LEU A 41 5.15 17.38 21.98
CA LEU A 41 3.87 17.32 22.69
C LEU A 41 4.04 17.28 24.21
N SER A 42 5.06 16.58 24.72
CA SER A 42 5.34 16.52 26.18
C SER A 42 5.80 17.86 26.76
N HIS A 43 6.42 18.70 25.93
CA HIS A 43 6.85 20.06 26.27
C HIS A 43 5.99 21.14 25.58
N ALA A 44 4.71 20.80 25.33
CA ALA A 44 3.82 21.67 24.58
C ALA A 44 3.71 23.09 25.17
N ARG A 45 3.80 24.06 24.28
CA ARG A 45 3.65 25.49 24.56
C ARG A 45 2.79 26.13 23.47
N PHE A 46 2.42 27.37 23.65
CA PHE A 46 1.71 28.10 22.61
C PHE A 46 2.49 28.01 21.27
N GLY A 47 1.85 27.56 20.23
CA GLY A 47 2.45 27.34 18.91
C GLY A 47 2.98 25.90 18.64
N SER A 48 3.07 25.01 19.63
CA SER A 48 3.51 23.62 19.39
C SER A 48 2.58 22.86 18.43
N PHE A 49 1.29 23.18 18.41
CA PHE A 49 0.33 22.53 17.51
C PHE A 49 0.66 22.76 16.02
N ALA A 50 1.23 23.91 15.66
CA ALA A 50 1.66 24.15 14.29
C ALA A 50 2.67 23.09 13.77
N THR A 51 3.52 22.56 14.65
CA THR A 51 4.46 21.48 14.31
C THR A 51 3.72 20.16 14.05
N LEU A 52 2.67 19.88 14.81
CA LEU A 52 1.84 18.69 14.62
C LEU A 52 1.01 18.81 13.33
N ASP A 53 0.40 19.96 13.10
CA ASP A 53 -0.41 20.23 11.92
C ASP A 53 0.41 20.17 10.62
N ALA A 54 1.68 20.58 10.67
CA ALA A 54 2.59 20.50 9.54
C ALA A 54 2.90 19.07 9.07
N GLN A 55 2.64 18.04 9.89
CA GLN A 55 2.92 16.65 9.52
C GLN A 55 1.99 16.16 8.41
N ASP A 56 0.80 16.73 8.25
CA ASP A 56 -0.09 16.37 7.17
C ASP A 56 0.49 16.75 5.78
N GLU A 57 0.97 17.97 5.65
CA GLU A 57 1.61 18.42 4.40
C GLU A 57 2.91 17.65 4.12
N ARG A 58 3.70 17.40 5.19
CA ARG A 58 4.93 16.64 5.07
C ARG A 58 4.70 15.22 4.55
N VAL A 59 3.74 14.48 5.13
CA VAL A 59 3.46 13.11 4.71
C VAL A 59 2.88 13.05 3.29
N ARG A 60 2.02 14.01 2.94
CA ARG A 60 1.46 14.11 1.58
C ARG A 60 2.57 14.36 0.56
N THR A 61 3.51 15.26 0.85
CA THR A 61 4.64 15.57 -0.03
C THR A 61 5.57 14.36 -0.18
N ALA A 62 5.92 13.68 0.91
CA ALA A 62 6.78 12.49 0.86
C ALA A 62 6.14 11.36 0.05
N VAL A 63 4.88 11.03 0.32
CA VAL A 63 4.15 9.97 -0.42
C VAL A 63 3.96 10.36 -1.88
N ALA A 64 3.64 11.62 -2.19
CA ALA A 64 3.49 12.10 -3.54
C ALA A 64 4.76 11.86 -4.38
N ALA A 65 5.93 12.12 -3.80
CA ALA A 65 7.22 11.83 -4.44
C ALA A 65 7.40 10.32 -4.70
N LEU A 66 7.04 9.45 -3.75
CA LEU A 66 7.16 8.00 -3.88
C LEU A 66 6.31 7.42 -5.02
N VAL A 67 5.06 7.90 -5.14
CA VAL A 67 4.09 7.36 -6.11
C VAL A 67 3.87 8.27 -7.31
N ARG A 68 4.76 9.24 -7.55
CA ARG A 68 4.74 10.17 -8.69
C ARG A 68 3.38 10.86 -8.86
N ARG A 69 2.88 11.43 -7.75
CA ARG A 69 1.65 12.23 -7.69
C ARG A 69 1.95 13.64 -7.19
N ARG A 70 0.95 14.52 -7.27
CA ARG A 70 0.99 15.82 -6.59
C ARG A 70 0.54 15.66 -5.13
N PRO A 71 1.01 16.51 -4.19
CA PRO A 71 0.58 16.44 -2.79
C PRO A 71 -0.93 16.58 -2.59
N ASP A 72 -1.63 17.35 -3.44
CA ASP A 72 -3.09 17.48 -3.41
C ASP A 72 -3.86 16.22 -3.87
N GLN A 73 -3.16 15.28 -4.48
CA GLN A 73 -3.69 13.96 -4.87
C GLN A 73 -3.48 12.88 -3.78
N VAL A 74 -2.88 13.23 -2.64
CA VAL A 74 -2.55 12.28 -1.56
C VAL A 74 -3.29 12.66 -0.29
N VAL A 75 -3.79 11.66 0.43
CA VAL A 75 -4.33 11.78 1.78
C VAL A 75 -3.80 10.67 2.66
N PHE A 76 -3.41 11.03 3.89
CA PHE A 76 -3.01 10.05 4.90
C PHE A 76 -4.19 9.15 5.26
N GLN A 77 -3.92 7.84 5.39
CA GLN A 77 -4.86 6.84 5.88
C GLN A 77 -4.17 5.94 6.91
N PRO A 78 -4.85 5.51 7.97
CA PRO A 78 -4.21 4.68 9.00
C PRO A 78 -3.88 3.25 8.52
N SER A 79 -4.43 2.83 7.39
CA SER A 79 -4.19 1.50 6.82
C SER A 79 -4.67 1.39 5.37
N THR A 80 -4.15 0.40 4.63
CA THR A 80 -4.68 0.00 3.32
C THR A 80 -6.18 -0.31 3.39
N SER A 81 -6.62 -1.00 4.44
CA SER A 81 -8.03 -1.40 4.58
C SER A 81 -8.96 -0.19 4.64
N GLN A 82 -8.60 0.86 5.39
CA GLN A 82 -9.39 2.08 5.46
C GLN A 82 -9.35 2.86 4.15
N ALA A 83 -8.19 2.92 3.50
CA ALA A 83 -8.08 3.50 2.16
C ALA A 83 -9.00 2.79 1.15
N LEU A 84 -8.98 1.45 1.13
CA LEU A 84 -9.87 0.65 0.26
C LEU A 84 -11.35 0.83 0.61
N MET A 85 -11.70 0.98 1.89
CA MET A 85 -13.08 1.26 2.30
C MET A 85 -13.54 2.62 1.75
N HIS A 86 -12.75 3.67 1.84
CA HIS A 86 -13.07 4.96 1.22
C HIS A 86 -13.35 4.82 -0.28
N VAL A 87 -12.51 4.08 -0.98
CA VAL A 87 -12.65 3.86 -2.43
C VAL A 87 -13.91 3.08 -2.76
N MET A 88 -14.13 1.93 -2.12
CA MET A 88 -15.28 1.07 -2.43
C MET A 88 -16.61 1.71 -2.07
N PHE A 89 -16.69 2.44 -0.95
CA PHE A 89 -17.90 3.19 -0.59
C PHE A 89 -18.16 4.39 -1.52
N GLY A 90 -17.10 4.90 -2.18
CA GLY A 90 -17.22 6.01 -3.14
C GLY A 90 -17.59 5.59 -4.55
N LEU A 91 -17.57 4.28 -4.89
CA LEU A 91 -17.81 3.78 -6.23
C LEU A 91 -19.29 3.43 -6.48
N THR A 92 -19.74 3.71 -7.70
CA THR A 92 -21.03 3.26 -8.23
C THR A 92 -20.80 2.43 -9.49
N GLY A 93 -21.39 1.24 -9.57
CA GLY A 93 -21.27 0.33 -10.70
C GLY A 93 -20.49 -0.94 -10.38
N GLY A 94 -20.09 -1.67 -11.42
CA GLY A 94 -19.36 -2.93 -11.27
C GLY A 94 -17.92 -2.72 -10.88
N VAL A 95 -17.44 -3.45 -9.88
CA VAL A 95 -16.02 -3.46 -9.47
C VAL A 95 -15.49 -4.88 -9.54
N ALA A 96 -14.46 -5.10 -10.36
CA ALA A 96 -13.85 -6.41 -10.56
C ALA A 96 -12.58 -6.56 -9.73
N ALA A 97 -12.46 -7.71 -9.04
CA ALA A 97 -11.26 -8.09 -8.30
C ALA A 97 -11.07 -9.60 -8.36
N SER A 98 -9.82 -10.05 -8.22
CA SER A 98 -9.51 -11.47 -8.15
C SER A 98 -10.09 -12.11 -6.88
N SER A 99 -10.53 -13.37 -6.99
CA SER A 99 -10.88 -14.21 -5.83
C SER A 99 -9.69 -14.45 -4.88
N GLY A 100 -8.49 -14.25 -5.38
CA GLY A 100 -7.24 -14.39 -4.63
C GLY A 100 -6.69 -13.11 -4.02
N GLU A 101 -7.40 -11.99 -4.12
CA GLU A 101 -6.98 -10.74 -3.47
C GLU A 101 -6.92 -10.87 -1.94
N PHE A 102 -6.11 -10.02 -1.31
CA PHE A 102 -6.11 -9.96 0.14
C PHE A 102 -7.51 -9.64 0.67
N PRO A 103 -7.98 -10.26 1.76
CA PRO A 103 -9.36 -10.13 2.25
C PRO A 103 -9.88 -8.70 2.39
N ALA A 104 -9.01 -7.70 2.64
CA ALA A 104 -9.41 -6.29 2.76
C ALA A 104 -10.16 -5.79 1.51
N VAL A 105 -9.78 -6.24 0.31
CA VAL A 105 -10.45 -5.89 -0.95
C VAL A 105 -11.88 -6.45 -0.97
N GLY A 106 -12.01 -7.77 -0.78
CA GLY A 106 -13.31 -8.44 -0.79
C GLY A 106 -14.26 -7.93 0.27
N TYR A 107 -13.75 -7.68 1.50
CA TYR A 107 -14.56 -7.10 2.58
C TYR A 107 -15.03 -5.68 2.25
N ALA A 108 -14.16 -4.81 1.73
CA ALA A 108 -14.53 -3.45 1.37
C ALA A 108 -15.61 -3.43 0.28
N MET A 109 -15.44 -4.22 -0.80
CA MET A 109 -16.42 -4.35 -1.88
C MET A 109 -17.77 -4.86 -1.35
N THR A 110 -17.75 -5.94 -0.56
CA THR A 110 -18.97 -6.55 -0.02
C THR A 110 -19.72 -5.59 0.90
N ARG A 111 -19.02 -4.90 1.82
CA ARG A 111 -19.65 -3.97 2.76
C ARG A 111 -20.23 -2.74 2.06
N ALA A 112 -19.52 -2.18 1.07
CA ALA A 112 -20.04 -1.08 0.25
C ALA A 112 -21.30 -1.49 -0.52
N ALA A 113 -21.28 -2.67 -1.15
CA ALA A 113 -22.45 -3.22 -1.85
C ALA A 113 -23.66 -3.39 -0.92
N GLN A 114 -23.46 -3.97 0.28
CA GLN A 114 -24.51 -4.18 1.27
C GLN A 114 -25.07 -2.87 1.85
N ALA A 115 -24.20 -1.89 2.09
CA ALA A 115 -24.60 -0.65 2.75
C ALA A 115 -25.30 0.33 1.80
N LEU A 116 -24.80 0.46 0.58
CA LEU A 116 -25.25 1.50 -0.36
C LEU A 116 -26.09 0.96 -1.52
N GLY A 117 -25.93 -0.33 -1.88
CA GLY A 117 -26.70 -0.95 -2.97
C GLY A 117 -26.34 -0.44 -4.37
N VAL A 118 -25.26 0.35 -4.51
CA VAL A 118 -24.85 0.95 -5.79
C VAL A 118 -23.58 0.35 -6.38
N LEU A 119 -22.81 -0.38 -5.57
CA LEU A 119 -21.63 -1.12 -6.01
C LEU A 119 -22.01 -2.60 -6.27
N VAL A 120 -21.52 -3.16 -7.36
CA VAL A 120 -21.75 -4.56 -7.75
C VAL A 120 -20.40 -5.27 -7.83
N PRO A 121 -20.08 -6.19 -6.89
CA PRO A 121 -18.85 -6.97 -6.95
C PRO A 121 -18.85 -7.94 -8.13
N HIS A 122 -17.76 -7.97 -8.88
CA HIS A 122 -17.45 -8.95 -9.92
C HIS A 122 -16.19 -9.72 -9.53
N THR A 123 -16.27 -11.04 -9.50
CA THR A 123 -15.12 -11.88 -9.16
C THR A 123 -14.39 -12.31 -10.42
N ILE A 124 -13.10 -12.07 -10.50
CA ILE A 124 -12.17 -12.63 -11.47
C ILE A 124 -11.56 -13.89 -10.84
N THR A 125 -11.62 -15.01 -11.54
CA THR A 125 -10.99 -16.26 -11.12
C THR A 125 -9.70 -16.45 -11.92
N PRO A 126 -8.51 -16.22 -11.33
CA PRO A 126 -7.27 -16.34 -12.06
C PRO A 126 -6.92 -17.80 -12.34
N GLU A 127 -6.38 -18.05 -13.52
CA GLU A 127 -5.74 -19.33 -13.83
C GLU A 127 -4.35 -19.36 -13.19
N HIS A 128 -3.98 -20.53 -12.66
CA HIS A 128 -2.68 -20.70 -11.99
C HIS A 128 -2.37 -19.64 -10.93
N GLU A 129 -3.41 -19.16 -10.23
CA GLU A 129 -3.32 -18.19 -9.13
C GLU A 129 -2.71 -16.82 -9.48
N ARG A 130 -2.56 -16.49 -10.77
CA ARG A 130 -1.97 -15.22 -11.22
C ARG A 130 -2.99 -14.34 -11.93
N VAL A 131 -3.05 -13.08 -11.54
CA VAL A 131 -3.81 -12.04 -12.24
C VAL A 131 -2.99 -11.54 -13.43
N THR A 132 -3.36 -11.94 -14.63
CA THR A 132 -2.70 -11.52 -15.87
C THR A 132 -3.62 -10.64 -16.71
N PRO A 133 -3.09 -9.83 -17.65
CA PRO A 133 -3.91 -9.07 -18.59
C PRO A 133 -4.92 -9.92 -19.36
N GLY A 134 -4.51 -11.14 -19.76
CA GLY A 134 -5.38 -12.08 -20.46
C GLY A 134 -6.57 -12.52 -19.62
N VAL A 135 -6.32 -12.95 -18.38
CA VAL A 135 -7.36 -13.36 -17.42
C VAL A 135 -8.35 -12.22 -17.15
N VAL A 136 -7.85 -10.99 -16.96
CA VAL A 136 -8.71 -9.82 -16.73
C VAL A 136 -9.57 -9.55 -17.98
N ARG A 137 -8.96 -9.46 -19.17
CA ARG A 137 -9.67 -9.22 -20.43
C ARG A 137 -10.82 -10.22 -20.64
N ASP A 138 -10.55 -11.50 -20.44
CA ASP A 138 -11.47 -12.58 -20.79
C ASP A 138 -12.65 -12.69 -19.81
N GLN A 139 -12.53 -12.15 -18.59
CA GLN A 139 -13.57 -12.16 -17.55
C GLN A 139 -14.18 -10.80 -17.24
N LEU A 140 -13.77 -9.75 -17.96
CA LEU A 140 -14.21 -8.37 -17.68
C LEU A 140 -15.60 -8.12 -18.28
N ALA A 141 -16.63 -7.97 -17.43
CA ALA A 141 -17.98 -7.63 -17.87
C ALA A 141 -18.06 -6.15 -18.32
N SER A 142 -18.99 -5.86 -19.24
CA SER A 142 -19.22 -4.49 -19.74
C SER A 142 -19.70 -3.51 -18.68
N SER A 143 -20.36 -4.00 -17.63
CA SER A 143 -20.85 -3.22 -16.49
C SER A 143 -19.77 -2.82 -15.48
N VAL A 144 -18.55 -3.36 -15.60
CA VAL A 144 -17.44 -3.02 -14.70
C VAL A 144 -16.92 -1.62 -15.00
N VAL A 145 -16.81 -0.80 -13.97
CA VAL A 145 -16.28 0.57 -14.03
C VAL A 145 -14.90 0.69 -13.40
N ALA A 146 -14.52 -0.27 -12.55
CA ALA A 146 -13.22 -0.28 -11.90
C ALA A 146 -12.68 -1.70 -11.75
N VAL A 147 -11.35 -1.85 -11.82
CA VAL A 147 -10.63 -3.10 -11.59
C VAL A 147 -9.65 -2.90 -10.46
N VAL A 148 -9.66 -3.82 -9.49
CA VAL A 148 -8.74 -3.83 -8.35
C VAL A 148 -7.71 -4.92 -8.54
N VAL A 149 -6.44 -4.58 -8.35
CA VAL A 149 -5.33 -5.53 -8.37
C VAL A 149 -4.36 -5.25 -7.22
N SER A 150 -3.85 -6.29 -6.59
CA SER A 150 -2.65 -6.16 -5.76
C SER A 150 -1.43 -5.99 -6.65
N LEU A 151 -0.58 -4.98 -6.39
CA LEU A 151 0.68 -4.80 -7.11
C LEU A 151 1.56 -6.04 -7.01
N VAL A 152 1.59 -6.65 -5.83
CA VAL A 152 2.28 -7.92 -5.57
C VAL A 152 1.32 -8.84 -4.84
N ASP A 153 1.07 -10.02 -5.39
CA ASP A 153 0.23 -11.04 -4.75
C ASP A 153 0.91 -11.57 -3.49
N TYR A 154 0.20 -11.48 -2.36
CA TYR A 154 0.74 -11.88 -1.05
C TYR A 154 0.91 -13.39 -0.88
N ARG A 155 0.22 -14.20 -1.72
CA ARG A 155 0.25 -15.69 -1.68
C ARG A 155 1.37 -16.26 -2.53
N THR A 156 1.76 -15.57 -3.60
CA THR A 156 2.71 -16.08 -4.59
C THR A 156 3.94 -15.20 -4.78
N GLY A 157 3.88 -13.93 -4.38
CA GLY A 157 4.91 -12.94 -4.68
C GLY A 157 4.89 -12.43 -6.12
N HIS A 158 3.88 -12.82 -6.92
CA HIS A 158 3.75 -12.38 -8.31
C HIS A 158 3.56 -10.86 -8.40
N LEU A 159 4.40 -10.22 -9.19
CA LEU A 159 4.30 -8.79 -9.54
C LEU A 159 3.38 -8.64 -10.75
N VAL A 160 2.27 -7.93 -10.57
CA VAL A 160 1.27 -7.75 -11.63
C VAL A 160 1.81 -6.86 -12.76
N ASP A 161 1.48 -7.20 -14.00
CA ASP A 161 1.74 -6.37 -15.18
C ASP A 161 0.71 -5.22 -15.27
N LEU A 162 1.01 -4.08 -14.61
CA LEU A 162 0.12 -2.91 -14.61
C LEU A 162 -0.07 -2.31 -16.01
N GLU A 163 0.94 -2.36 -16.88
CA GLU A 163 0.84 -1.85 -18.24
C GLU A 163 -0.13 -2.69 -19.06
N GLY A 164 0.03 -4.01 -19.03
CA GLY A 164 -0.89 -4.92 -19.69
C GLY A 164 -2.31 -4.88 -19.12
N ILE A 165 -2.46 -4.77 -17.78
CA ILE A 165 -3.78 -4.57 -17.16
C ILE A 165 -4.41 -3.26 -17.66
N ARG A 166 -3.66 -2.15 -17.64
CA ARG A 166 -4.17 -0.85 -18.15
C ARG A 166 -4.68 -0.94 -19.59
N GLN A 167 -3.93 -1.64 -20.47
CA GLN A 167 -4.32 -1.81 -21.86
C GLN A 167 -5.66 -2.54 -22.01
N VAL A 168 -5.89 -3.59 -21.23
CA VAL A 168 -7.10 -4.44 -21.40
C VAL A 168 -8.34 -3.90 -20.70
N ILE A 169 -8.18 -3.07 -19.65
CA ILE A 169 -9.33 -2.50 -18.94
C ILE A 169 -9.86 -1.20 -19.57
N GLY A 170 -9.11 -0.59 -20.50
CA GLY A 170 -9.52 0.64 -21.19
C GLY A 170 -9.75 1.80 -20.21
N ASP A 171 -10.90 2.49 -20.34
CA ASP A 171 -11.22 3.69 -19.53
C ASP A 171 -11.71 3.40 -18.11
N ARG A 172 -11.71 2.17 -17.66
CA ARG A 172 -12.09 1.80 -16.30
C ARG A 172 -11.04 2.29 -15.29
N LEU A 173 -11.44 2.56 -14.05
CA LEU A 173 -10.48 2.90 -13.01
C LEU A 173 -9.60 1.69 -12.68
N LEU A 174 -8.30 1.93 -12.57
CA LEU A 174 -7.32 0.97 -12.07
C LEU A 174 -7.00 1.29 -10.61
N ILE A 175 -7.42 0.42 -9.71
CA ILE A 175 -7.20 0.52 -8.27
C ILE A 175 -6.10 -0.46 -7.89
N VAL A 176 -5.02 0.04 -7.29
CA VAL A 176 -3.85 -0.76 -6.93
C VAL A 176 -3.71 -0.82 -5.42
N ASP A 177 -3.82 -2.03 -4.85
CA ASP A 177 -3.33 -2.30 -3.50
C ASP A 177 -1.81 -2.47 -3.56
N ALA A 178 -1.10 -1.45 -3.08
CA ALA A 178 0.35 -1.36 -3.20
C ALA A 178 1.11 -1.85 -1.95
N ILE A 179 0.41 -2.38 -0.94
CA ILE A 179 1.02 -2.67 0.37
C ILE A 179 2.20 -3.64 0.32
N GLN A 180 2.26 -4.53 -0.68
CA GLN A 180 3.38 -5.48 -0.84
C GLN A 180 4.46 -4.99 -1.81
N GLY A 181 4.29 -3.79 -2.39
CA GLY A 181 5.23 -3.25 -3.37
C GLY A 181 5.71 -1.82 -3.10
N ALA A 182 4.95 -1.03 -2.32
CA ALA A 182 5.32 0.35 -2.03
C ALA A 182 6.69 0.44 -1.33
N GLY A 183 7.59 1.22 -1.92
CA GLY A 183 8.97 1.41 -1.43
C GLY A 183 9.99 0.39 -1.92
N ILE A 184 9.57 -0.71 -2.56
CA ILE A 184 10.46 -1.75 -3.09
C ILE A 184 10.26 -2.06 -4.58
N VAL A 185 9.16 -1.59 -5.17
CA VAL A 185 8.87 -1.73 -6.59
C VAL A 185 8.77 -0.35 -7.21
N ASP A 186 9.57 -0.09 -8.24
CA ASP A 186 9.43 1.10 -9.08
C ASP A 186 8.35 0.82 -10.14
N ALA A 187 7.09 0.97 -9.75
CA ALA A 187 5.95 0.70 -10.60
C ALA A 187 5.62 1.90 -11.51
N PRO A 188 4.95 1.68 -12.66
CA PRO A 188 4.39 2.73 -13.50
C PRO A 188 3.14 3.34 -12.83
N TRP A 189 3.36 4.09 -11.73
CA TRP A 189 2.31 4.62 -10.86
C TRP A 189 1.31 5.51 -11.58
N GLU A 190 1.73 6.16 -12.67
CA GLU A 190 0.88 7.02 -13.52
C GLU A 190 -0.27 6.25 -14.17
N LEU A 191 -0.16 4.93 -14.33
CA LEU A 191 -1.21 4.08 -14.91
C LEU A 191 -2.33 3.76 -13.91
N ALA A 192 -2.04 3.82 -12.60
CA ALA A 192 -3.04 3.59 -11.57
C ALA A 192 -3.92 4.84 -11.37
N ASP A 193 -5.21 4.68 -11.21
CA ASP A 193 -6.10 5.79 -10.83
C ASP A 193 -6.16 5.96 -9.32
N VAL A 194 -6.04 4.85 -8.61
CA VAL A 194 -6.05 4.79 -7.15
C VAL A 194 -4.88 3.94 -6.69
N ILE A 195 -4.12 4.43 -5.71
CA ILE A 195 -3.05 3.70 -5.04
C ILE A 195 -3.34 3.71 -3.54
N ALA A 196 -3.53 2.53 -2.96
CA ALA A 196 -3.74 2.36 -1.52
C ALA A 196 -2.60 1.56 -0.91
N SER A 197 -2.03 2.02 0.20
CA SER A 197 -0.98 1.28 0.90
C SER A 197 -0.97 1.57 2.40
N GLY A 198 -0.60 0.58 3.18
CA GLY A 198 -0.16 0.76 4.56
C GLY A 198 1.36 0.87 4.66
N GLY A 199 1.85 1.52 5.71
CA GLY A 199 3.28 1.71 5.95
C GLY A 199 3.94 0.63 6.81
N GLN A 200 3.19 -0.32 7.35
CA GLN A 200 3.69 -1.30 8.33
C GLN A 200 4.49 -2.47 7.72
N LYS A 201 4.56 -2.58 6.40
CA LYS A 201 5.32 -3.63 5.73
C LYS A 201 6.63 -3.08 5.17
N TRP A 202 6.78 -2.99 3.88
CA TRP A 202 8.05 -2.63 3.22
C TRP A 202 8.50 -1.19 3.48
N LEU A 203 7.59 -0.25 3.76
CA LEU A 203 7.94 1.11 4.19
C LEU A 203 8.46 1.18 5.63
N ARG A 204 8.19 0.15 6.47
CA ARG A 204 8.71 0.04 7.84
C ARG A 204 8.35 1.22 8.76
N ALA A 205 7.19 1.85 8.49
CA ALA A 205 6.69 2.98 9.26
C ALA A 205 5.84 2.59 10.48
N GLY A 206 5.62 1.28 10.69
CA GLY A 206 4.78 0.76 11.78
C GLY A 206 3.29 0.77 11.46
N GLN A 207 2.51 0.18 12.36
CA GLN A 207 1.04 0.15 12.26
C GLN A 207 0.43 1.54 12.45
N GLY A 208 -0.79 1.74 11.96
CA GLY A 208 -1.48 3.02 12.01
C GLY A 208 -1.01 4.00 10.94
N THR A 209 -0.17 3.57 9.99
CA THR A 209 0.37 4.38 8.91
C THR A 209 -0.06 3.86 7.54
N GLY A 210 -0.32 4.75 6.62
CA GLY A 210 -0.68 4.43 5.25
C GLY A 210 -1.18 5.66 4.50
N PHE A 211 -1.60 5.43 3.26
CA PHE A 211 -2.05 6.50 2.39
C PHE A 211 -3.05 6.03 1.34
N LEU A 212 -3.78 6.98 0.80
CA LEU A 212 -4.58 6.88 -0.40
C LEU A 212 -4.10 7.97 -1.37
N ALA A 213 -3.73 7.58 -2.59
CA ALA A 213 -3.39 8.51 -3.65
C ALA A 213 -4.36 8.33 -4.83
N LEU A 214 -4.86 9.44 -5.36
CA LEU A 214 -5.92 9.49 -6.36
C LEU A 214 -5.47 10.29 -7.59
N SER A 215 -5.72 9.76 -8.79
CA SER A 215 -5.66 10.57 -10.00
C SER A 215 -6.78 11.60 -10.01
N ASP A 216 -6.66 12.65 -10.81
CA ASP A 216 -7.74 13.64 -10.97
C ASP A 216 -9.03 12.95 -11.45
N ARG A 217 -8.90 11.98 -12.35
CA ARG A 217 -10.03 11.20 -12.86
C ARG A 217 -10.68 10.34 -11.76
N ALA A 218 -9.91 9.70 -10.89
CA ALA A 218 -10.44 8.93 -9.75
C ALA A 218 -11.18 9.86 -8.78
N ARG A 219 -10.61 11.02 -8.48
CA ARG A 219 -11.23 12.02 -7.60
C ARG A 219 -12.59 12.51 -8.14
N GLU A 220 -12.72 12.67 -9.46
CA GLU A 220 -13.98 13.09 -10.12
C GLU A 220 -15.06 11.99 -10.10
N GLN A 221 -14.66 10.72 -10.09
CA GLN A 221 -15.57 9.56 -10.13
C GLN A 221 -15.91 8.98 -8.76
N LEU A 222 -15.12 9.28 -7.73
CA LEU A 222 -15.33 8.78 -6.39
C LEU A 222 -16.13 9.79 -5.55
N THR A 223 -17.24 9.33 -4.98
CA THR A 223 -17.97 10.12 -3.98
C THR A 223 -17.29 9.97 -2.62
N PRO A 224 -16.86 11.03 -1.93
CA PRO A 224 -16.23 10.95 -0.63
C PRO A 224 -17.26 10.72 0.47
N VAL A 225 -17.84 9.50 0.54
CA VAL A 225 -18.94 9.14 1.45
C VAL A 225 -18.57 9.32 2.92
N TRP A 226 -17.32 9.06 3.28
CA TRP A 226 -16.84 9.21 4.67
C TRP A 226 -16.11 10.53 4.89
N SER A 227 -16.52 11.56 4.19
CA SER A 227 -16.05 12.93 4.41
C SER A 227 -16.43 13.40 5.80
N GLY A 228 -15.45 13.76 6.61
CA GLY A 228 -15.68 14.31 7.93
C GLY A 228 -15.46 15.83 7.98
N TRP A 229 -15.52 16.40 9.17
CA TRP A 229 -15.47 17.84 9.37
C TRP A 229 -14.14 18.53 8.95
N LEU A 230 -13.03 17.77 8.78
CA LEU A 230 -11.78 18.30 8.23
C LEU A 230 -11.63 18.11 6.72
N ALA A 231 -12.61 17.52 6.07
CA ALA A 231 -12.55 17.25 4.64
C ALA A 231 -12.79 18.49 3.77
N HIS A 232 -13.20 19.62 4.34
CA HIS A 232 -13.42 20.87 3.60
C HIS A 232 -12.14 21.71 3.38
N GLY A 233 -10.99 21.23 3.83
CA GLY A 233 -9.68 21.83 3.52
C GLY A 233 -9.27 23.03 4.37
N THR A 234 -10.06 23.45 5.37
CA THR A 234 -9.66 24.48 6.34
C THR A 234 -9.65 23.90 7.76
N ALA A 235 -8.86 24.49 8.66
CA ALA A 235 -8.85 24.15 10.07
C ALA A 235 -9.89 24.94 10.89
N GLU A 236 -10.69 25.77 10.24
CA GLU A 236 -11.74 26.55 10.89
C GLU A 236 -12.90 25.64 11.32
N LEU A 237 -13.41 25.87 12.51
CA LEU A 237 -14.63 25.21 13.00
C LEU A 237 -15.82 25.85 12.28
N LEU A 238 -16.40 25.11 11.35
CA LEU A 238 -17.64 25.48 10.69
C LEU A 238 -18.83 24.91 11.45
N HIS A 239 -19.88 25.71 11.60
CA HIS A 239 -21.12 25.27 12.25
C HIS A 239 -22.06 24.54 11.29
N ASP A 240 -21.93 24.83 9.99
CA ASP A 240 -22.72 24.20 8.93
C ASP A 240 -21.92 23.09 8.25
N VAL A 241 -22.62 22.08 7.77
CA VAL A 241 -22.04 21.06 6.90
C VAL A 241 -21.81 21.67 5.52
N VAL A 242 -20.56 21.68 5.08
CA VAL A 242 -20.15 22.21 3.79
C VAL A 242 -19.64 21.11 2.88
N GLU A 243 -19.55 21.41 1.58
CA GLU A 243 -18.99 20.47 0.61
C GLU A 243 -17.53 20.14 0.92
N PRO A 244 -17.10 18.89 0.69
CA PRO A 244 -15.72 18.50 0.81
C PRO A 244 -14.81 19.27 -0.14
N ALA A 245 -13.51 19.30 0.19
CA ALA A 245 -12.47 19.86 -0.67
C ALA A 245 -12.48 19.21 -2.06
N ALA A 246 -12.03 19.97 -3.05
CA ALA A 246 -11.91 19.46 -4.41
C ALA A 246 -10.65 18.61 -4.66
N ASP A 247 -9.89 18.24 -3.64
CA ASP A 247 -8.67 17.44 -3.68
C ASP A 247 -8.82 16.14 -2.88
N ALA A 248 -7.73 15.36 -2.70
CA ALA A 248 -7.75 14.13 -1.92
C ALA A 248 -8.08 14.37 -0.43
N GLY A 249 -7.99 15.61 0.05
CA GLY A 249 -8.44 15.98 1.39
C GLY A 249 -9.92 15.71 1.66
N ALA A 250 -10.74 15.61 0.60
CA ALA A 250 -12.14 15.16 0.70
C ALA A 250 -12.31 13.80 1.39
N PHE A 251 -11.28 12.97 1.40
CA PHE A 251 -11.29 11.65 2.03
C PHE A 251 -10.74 11.64 3.47
N ARG A 252 -10.64 12.81 4.11
CA ARG A 252 -10.35 12.92 5.55
C ARG A 252 -11.63 12.71 6.35
N VAL A 253 -11.50 12.01 7.49
CA VAL A 253 -12.61 11.86 8.44
C VAL A 253 -12.49 12.89 9.58
N GLY A 254 -11.32 12.99 10.18
CA GLY A 254 -11.03 13.86 11.30
C GLY A 254 -9.53 14.09 11.42
N TYR A 255 -9.05 14.48 12.59
CA TYR A 255 -7.62 14.60 12.85
C TYR A 255 -6.93 13.26 12.63
N ALA A 256 -5.90 13.27 11.82
CA ALA A 256 -4.98 12.14 11.73
C ALA A 256 -4.00 12.18 12.91
N ASP A 257 -3.45 11.03 13.26
CA ASP A 257 -2.38 10.92 14.25
C ASP A 257 -1.10 11.54 13.67
N ALA A 258 -0.68 12.70 14.19
CA ALA A 258 0.53 13.39 13.76
C ALA A 258 1.81 12.56 13.98
N PHE A 259 1.83 11.67 14.97
CA PHE A 259 2.95 10.75 15.19
C PHE A 259 3.04 9.73 14.07
N ALA A 260 1.91 9.17 13.67
CA ALA A 260 1.86 8.22 12.55
C ALA A 260 2.19 8.91 11.22
N GLN A 261 1.73 10.15 11.00
CA GLN A 261 2.09 10.95 9.83
C GLN A 261 3.59 11.21 9.77
N ALA A 262 4.21 11.61 10.89
CA ALA A 262 5.64 11.84 11.00
C ALA A 262 6.45 10.56 10.73
N ARG A 263 6.06 9.42 11.34
CA ARG A 263 6.67 8.12 11.07
C ARG A 263 6.62 7.75 9.59
N LEU A 264 5.46 7.90 8.96
CA LEU A 264 5.32 7.57 7.55
C LEU A 264 6.17 8.48 6.67
N ALA A 265 6.17 9.78 6.93
CA ALA A 265 7.00 10.73 6.20
C ALA A 265 8.48 10.39 6.32
N GLY A 266 9.01 10.21 7.54
CA GLY A 266 10.42 9.87 7.76
C GLY A 266 10.83 8.54 7.13
N ALA A 267 9.95 7.53 7.17
CA ALA A 267 10.19 6.25 6.52
C ALA A 267 10.23 6.37 4.98
N VAL A 268 9.32 7.14 4.40
CA VAL A 268 9.29 7.38 2.93
C VAL A 268 10.50 8.21 2.51
N ASP A 269 10.86 9.25 3.25
CA ASP A 269 12.05 10.06 2.99
C ASP A 269 13.32 9.19 2.97
N ALA A 270 13.45 8.25 3.92
CA ALA A 270 14.57 7.31 3.97
C ALA A 270 14.60 6.36 2.77
N VAL A 271 13.44 5.83 2.35
CA VAL A 271 13.31 5.01 1.14
C VAL A 271 13.72 5.79 -0.11
N MET A 272 13.25 7.02 -0.24
CA MET A 272 13.57 7.89 -1.38
C MET A 272 15.06 8.26 -1.41
N ALA A 273 15.68 8.51 -0.26
CA ALA A 273 17.11 8.77 -0.15
C ALA A 273 17.98 7.56 -0.52
N ALA A 274 17.55 6.34 -0.17
CA ALA A 274 18.21 5.09 -0.56
C ALA A 274 18.01 4.78 -2.05
N GLY A 275 16.88 5.20 -2.61
CA GLY A 275 16.46 4.93 -3.99
C GLY A 275 15.76 3.58 -4.14
N VAL A 276 14.50 3.60 -4.56
CA VAL A 276 13.68 2.38 -4.78
C VAL A 276 14.41 1.36 -5.69
N PRO A 277 15.07 1.74 -6.81
CA PRO A 277 15.81 0.78 -7.63
C PRO A 277 16.96 0.09 -6.88
N SER A 278 17.68 0.80 -6.00
CA SER A 278 18.77 0.21 -5.21
C SER A 278 18.24 -0.78 -4.18
N ILE A 279 17.15 -0.44 -3.50
CA ILE A 279 16.45 -1.33 -2.56
C ILE A 279 15.94 -2.57 -3.32
N ARG A 280 15.32 -2.37 -4.48
CA ARG A 280 14.83 -3.45 -5.32
C ARG A 280 15.93 -4.42 -5.71
N SER A 281 17.05 -3.92 -6.21
CA SER A 281 18.20 -4.74 -6.60
C SER A 281 18.72 -5.61 -5.44
N ALA A 282 18.82 -5.02 -4.23
CA ALA A 282 19.25 -5.77 -3.04
C ALA A 282 18.24 -6.87 -2.65
N ILE A 283 16.95 -6.61 -2.77
CA ILE A 283 15.88 -7.60 -2.52
C ILE A 283 15.94 -8.72 -3.56
N ASP A 284 16.11 -8.39 -4.85
CA ASP A 284 16.19 -9.37 -5.94
C ASP A 284 17.38 -10.33 -5.75
N GLU A 285 18.52 -9.83 -5.29
CA GLU A 285 19.68 -10.66 -4.94
C GLU A 285 19.33 -11.64 -3.81
N ARG A 286 18.66 -11.17 -2.74
CA ARG A 286 18.28 -12.02 -1.60
C ARG A 286 17.23 -13.06 -1.97
N THR A 287 16.19 -12.66 -2.73
CA THR A 287 15.15 -13.59 -3.18
C THR A 287 15.70 -14.63 -4.15
N ALA A 288 16.61 -14.26 -5.04
CA ALA A 288 17.31 -15.20 -5.91
C ALA A 288 18.14 -16.21 -5.10
N ARG A 289 18.82 -15.76 -4.03
CA ARG A 289 19.56 -16.66 -3.14
C ARG A 289 18.65 -17.63 -2.39
N ILE A 290 17.48 -17.17 -1.91
CA ILE A 290 16.49 -18.05 -1.25
C ILE A 290 15.99 -19.11 -2.23
N ILE A 291 15.66 -18.73 -3.47
CA ILE A 291 15.22 -19.66 -4.52
C ILE A 291 16.30 -20.70 -4.82
N ALA A 292 17.55 -20.29 -4.95
CA ALA A 292 18.66 -21.21 -5.19
C ALA A 292 18.85 -22.21 -4.05
N LEU A 293 18.75 -21.76 -2.79
CA LEU A 293 18.81 -22.63 -1.61
C LEU A 293 17.64 -23.62 -1.55
N ALA A 294 16.44 -23.19 -1.94
CA ALA A 294 15.27 -24.07 -2.03
C ALA A 294 15.49 -25.17 -3.07
N ASP A 295 16.03 -24.81 -4.25
CA ASP A 295 16.36 -25.77 -5.31
C ASP A 295 17.44 -26.77 -4.85
N GLU A 296 18.50 -26.31 -4.19
CA GLU A 296 19.54 -27.16 -3.61
C GLU A 296 18.96 -28.15 -2.56
N ALA A 297 17.94 -27.72 -1.82
CA ALA A 297 17.26 -28.52 -0.82
C ALA A 297 16.12 -29.39 -1.37
N GLY A 298 15.80 -29.29 -2.65
CA GLY A 298 14.67 -29.99 -3.28
C GLY A 298 13.30 -29.50 -2.82
N VAL A 299 13.19 -28.25 -2.36
CA VAL A 299 11.93 -27.62 -1.94
C VAL A 299 11.30 -26.91 -3.12
N GLU A 300 10.02 -27.16 -3.36
CA GLU A 300 9.27 -26.52 -4.44
C GLU A 300 9.11 -25.01 -4.19
N VAL A 301 9.35 -24.22 -5.23
CA VAL A 301 9.17 -22.74 -5.22
C VAL A 301 7.91 -22.39 -5.99
N VAL A 302 6.91 -21.86 -5.30
CA VAL A 302 5.62 -21.39 -5.87
C VAL A 302 5.77 -20.03 -6.55
N SER A 303 6.63 -19.17 -6.00
CA SER A 303 6.86 -17.83 -6.54
C SER A 303 7.42 -17.85 -7.96
N PRO A 304 7.12 -16.82 -8.78
CA PRO A 304 7.72 -16.69 -10.11
C PRO A 304 9.25 -16.68 -10.03
N ARG A 305 9.89 -17.40 -10.96
CA ARG A 305 11.36 -17.49 -11.01
C ARG A 305 11.98 -16.29 -11.72
N GLU A 306 11.25 -15.72 -12.67
CA GLU A 306 11.71 -14.55 -13.40
C GLU A 306 11.71 -13.30 -12.51
N PRO A 307 12.83 -12.57 -12.39
CA PRO A 307 12.92 -11.37 -11.55
C PRO A 307 11.89 -10.28 -11.91
N ALA A 308 11.53 -10.17 -13.20
CA ALA A 308 10.53 -9.21 -13.66
C ALA A 308 9.09 -9.53 -13.20
N GLU A 309 8.83 -10.79 -12.83
CA GLU A 309 7.50 -11.25 -12.43
C GLU A 309 7.33 -11.41 -10.92
N ARG A 310 8.33 -11.08 -10.11
CA ARG A 310 8.26 -11.20 -8.64
C ARG A 310 8.73 -9.93 -7.95
N ALA A 311 8.46 -9.83 -6.65
CA ALA A 311 8.97 -8.78 -5.79
C ALA A 311 9.68 -9.39 -4.56
N GLY A 312 9.47 -8.83 -3.36
CA GLY A 312 10.18 -9.24 -2.14
C GLY A 312 9.65 -10.51 -1.46
N ILE A 313 8.62 -11.16 -2.01
CA ILE A 313 8.01 -12.36 -1.41
C ILE A 313 8.51 -13.60 -2.15
N VAL A 314 9.00 -14.60 -1.40
CA VAL A 314 9.27 -15.96 -1.89
C VAL A 314 8.40 -16.93 -1.11
N VAL A 315 7.58 -17.69 -1.84
CA VAL A 315 6.69 -18.72 -1.31
C VAL A 315 7.25 -20.09 -1.67
N LEU A 316 7.40 -20.91 -0.66
CA LEU A 316 7.91 -22.27 -0.76
C LEU A 316 6.81 -23.25 -0.38
N GLU A 317 6.77 -24.40 -1.04
CA GLU A 317 5.89 -25.52 -0.70
C GLU A 317 6.73 -26.73 -0.27
N PRO A 318 7.17 -26.77 1.02
CA PRO A 318 7.91 -27.90 1.54
C PRO A 318 6.99 -29.13 1.67
N HIS A 319 7.57 -30.33 1.55
CA HIS A 319 6.84 -31.56 1.84
C HIS A 319 6.15 -31.48 3.21
N PRO A 320 4.90 -31.95 3.37
CA PRO A 320 4.10 -31.77 4.60
C PRO A 320 4.80 -32.13 5.89
N GLU A 321 5.67 -33.15 5.89
CA GLU A 321 6.46 -33.56 7.06
C GLU A 321 7.47 -32.50 7.54
N PHE A 322 7.91 -31.59 6.66
CA PHE A 322 8.88 -30.54 6.99
C PHE A 322 8.23 -29.22 7.40
N VAL A 323 6.92 -29.05 7.23
CA VAL A 323 6.22 -27.78 7.53
C VAL A 323 6.37 -27.42 9.02
N SER A 324 6.08 -28.36 9.93
CA SER A 324 6.16 -28.09 11.38
C SER A 324 7.59 -27.89 11.87
N PRO A 325 8.58 -28.73 11.47
CA PRO A 325 9.98 -28.50 11.81
C PRO A 325 10.52 -27.15 11.29
N LEU A 326 10.19 -26.79 10.06
CA LEU A 326 10.61 -25.51 9.47
C LEU A 326 9.98 -24.33 10.20
N ALA A 327 8.67 -24.38 10.49
CA ALA A 327 8.01 -23.36 11.27
C ALA A 327 8.62 -23.18 12.67
N ALA A 328 8.95 -24.29 13.34
CA ALA A 328 9.62 -24.26 14.64
C ALA A 328 11.03 -23.63 14.55
N ALA A 329 11.79 -23.95 13.51
CA ALA A 329 13.13 -23.38 13.28
C ALA A 329 13.09 -21.86 12.98
N LEU A 330 12.04 -21.38 12.34
CA LEU A 330 11.84 -19.96 12.06
C LEU A 330 11.32 -19.16 13.28
N HIS A 331 10.84 -19.85 14.34
CA HIS A 331 10.37 -19.21 15.58
C HIS A 331 11.46 -19.10 16.65
N ASN A 332 12.57 -19.84 16.54
CA ASN A 332 13.70 -19.83 17.44
C ASN A 332 14.84 -18.96 16.91
#